data_b7259bfd64e856728ae3d478e23d6a73
#
_entry.id   b7259bfd64e856728ae3d478e23d6a73
#
_cell.length_a   1.000
_cell.length_b   1.000
_cell.length_c   1.000
_cell.angle_alpha   90.00
_cell.angle_beta   90.00
_cell.angle_gamma   90.00
#
_symmetry.space_group_name_H-M   'P 1'
#
loop_
_entity.id
_entity.type
_entity.pdbx_description
1 polymer ?
#
loop_
_entity_poly.entity_id
_entity_poly.type
_entity_poly.pdbx_seq_one_letter_code
_entity_poly.pdbx_strand_id
1 'polypeptide(L)'
;MERFGGACHVAPHYHDVEDPVENVGVVYEYSSGKNHVLNEPYFDAKNEKVAPYPYFFDPTLHRYKLDEPQRWKKPRTIFVCSMADLFGEWVPTEWISAVIEACKAAPQHRYLFLTKNPKRYIKLIQAGILPLNNDRFWYGTTCENPMQEYFFCGKAKTFVSIEPIFAPFTGLNYFDTPPEQRVDWIIVGAETGNRKGKVIPEKSWIDELAYCSAQQKTPIFMKSSLREIMGDDFIQQFPWDK
;
A
#
# COMPACT_ATOMS: atom_id res chain seq x y z
N MET A 1 -9.92 9.31 1.39
CA MET A 1 -9.44 7.95 1.08
C MET A 1 -10.01 7.00 2.11
N GLU A 2 -10.77 6.01 1.69
CA GLU A 2 -11.34 5.02 2.59
C GLU A 2 -10.60 3.70 2.48
N ARG A 3 -10.56 2.95 3.56
CA ARG A 3 -9.86 1.66 3.63
C ARG A 3 -10.85 0.54 3.35
N PHE A 4 -10.54 -0.29 2.38
CA PHE A 4 -11.19 -1.57 2.20
C PHE A 4 -10.55 -2.56 3.18
N GLY A 5 -11.05 -2.52 4.41
CA GLY A 5 -10.45 -3.25 5.51
C GLY A 5 -10.82 -4.72 5.47
N GLY A 6 -9.83 -5.59 5.48
CA GLY A 6 -10.02 -6.97 5.89
C GLY A 6 -10.27 -8.00 4.81
N ALA A 7 -10.09 -7.70 3.51
CA ALA A 7 -10.12 -8.75 2.49
C ALA A 7 -8.92 -9.69 2.61
N CYS A 8 -7.77 -9.19 3.03
CA CYS A 8 -6.57 -9.98 3.26
C CYS A 8 -5.81 -9.48 4.49
N HIS A 9 -5.33 -10.40 5.29
CA HIS A 9 -4.32 -10.16 6.29
C HIS A 9 -3.05 -10.90 5.93
N VAL A 10 -1.94 -10.17 5.99
CA VAL A 10 -0.61 -10.73 5.83
C VAL A 10 0.26 -10.12 6.92
N ALA A 11 1.00 -10.96 7.61
CA ALA A 11 1.97 -10.51 8.58
C ALA A 11 3.09 -9.70 7.92
N PRO A 12 3.52 -8.60 8.51
CA PRO A 12 4.80 -8.02 8.15
C PRO A 12 5.90 -9.05 8.49
N HIS A 13 6.77 -9.37 7.52
CA HIS A 13 8.02 -10.02 7.84
C HIS A 13 8.87 -9.03 8.62
N TYR A 14 8.96 -9.22 9.94
CA TYR A 14 10.05 -8.64 10.69
C TYR A 14 11.29 -9.48 10.40
N HIS A 15 12.24 -8.94 9.65
CA HIS A 15 13.61 -9.42 9.70
C HIS A 15 14.12 -9.20 11.11
N ASP A 16 14.76 -10.23 11.65
CA ASP A 16 15.38 -10.22 12.96
C ASP A 16 16.15 -8.92 13.19
N VAL A 17 15.66 -8.11 14.09
CA VAL A 17 16.46 -7.09 14.74
C VAL A 17 16.78 -7.69 16.10
N GLU A 18 18.00 -8.17 16.25
CA GLU A 18 18.59 -8.47 17.53
C GLU A 18 18.69 -7.18 18.34
N ASP A 19 17.68 -6.89 19.14
CA ASP A 19 17.78 -5.99 20.27
C ASP A 19 16.85 -6.48 21.38
N PRO A 20 17.41 -6.76 22.58
CA PRO A 20 16.59 -7.18 23.70
C PRO A 20 15.85 -5.97 24.26
N VAL A 21 14.66 -5.71 23.75
CA VAL A 21 13.72 -4.84 24.45
C VAL A 21 12.97 -5.72 25.43
N GLU A 22 13.27 -5.54 26.72
CA GLU A 22 12.40 -5.99 27.80
C GLU A 22 11.00 -5.40 27.57
N ASN A 23 10.15 -6.16 26.92
CA ASN A 23 8.74 -5.86 26.81
C ASN A 23 7.91 -6.96 27.44
N VAL A 24 7.21 -6.51 28.46
CA VAL A 24 6.21 -7.23 29.22
C VAL A 24 5.24 -7.97 28.27
N GLY A 25 5.41 -9.29 28.17
CA GLY A 25 4.33 -10.24 28.13
C GLY A 25 3.36 -10.23 26.94
N VAL A 26 3.79 -9.98 25.71
CA VAL A 26 3.04 -10.44 24.54
C VAL A 26 3.97 -11.36 23.74
N VAL A 27 3.77 -12.67 23.92
CA VAL A 27 4.41 -13.67 23.05
C VAL A 27 3.73 -13.54 21.68
N TYR A 28 4.42 -12.92 20.74
CA TYR A 28 4.04 -13.01 19.34
C TYR A 28 4.38 -14.42 18.86
N GLU A 29 3.39 -15.30 18.85
CA GLU A 29 3.54 -16.56 18.14
C GLU A 29 3.75 -16.24 16.66
N TYR A 30 4.83 -16.77 16.10
CA TYR A 30 5.16 -16.68 14.68
C TYR A 30 4.00 -17.21 13.83
N SER A 31 3.85 -16.68 12.62
CA SER A 31 2.93 -17.24 11.63
C SER A 31 3.08 -18.74 11.54
N SER A 32 2.00 -19.48 11.64
CA SER A 32 2.02 -20.95 11.49
C SER A 32 2.25 -21.37 10.03
N GLY A 33 2.30 -20.41 9.10
CA GLY A 33 2.41 -20.64 7.66
C GLY A 33 1.14 -21.19 7.04
N LYS A 34 0.03 -21.19 7.76
CA LYS A 34 -1.27 -21.67 7.27
C LYS A 34 -2.08 -20.52 6.67
N ASN A 35 -2.78 -20.82 5.61
CA ASN A 35 -3.74 -19.93 5.00
C ASN A 35 -5.13 -20.17 5.58
N HIS A 36 -5.82 -19.11 5.99
CA HIS A 36 -7.16 -19.18 6.56
C HIS A 36 -8.18 -18.45 5.69
N VAL A 37 -9.42 -18.93 5.69
CA VAL A 37 -10.54 -18.28 5.00
C VAL A 37 -11.68 -18.11 6.00
N LEU A 38 -12.14 -16.88 6.18
CA LEU A 38 -13.31 -16.54 6.99
C LEU A 38 -14.48 -16.21 6.07
N ASN A 39 -15.56 -17.01 6.15
CA ASN A 39 -16.81 -16.75 5.43
C ASN A 39 -17.74 -15.81 6.21
N GLU A 40 -17.49 -15.62 7.50
CA GLU A 40 -18.22 -14.73 8.41
C GLU A 40 -17.24 -14.09 9.42
N PRO A 41 -17.62 -12.99 10.09
CA PRO A 41 -16.80 -12.40 11.14
C PRO A 41 -16.50 -13.41 12.26
N TYR A 42 -15.24 -13.51 12.67
CA TYR A 42 -14.86 -14.35 13.80
C TYR A 42 -15.23 -13.63 15.11
N PHE A 43 -16.12 -14.24 15.87
CA PHE A 43 -16.51 -13.74 17.18
C PHE A 43 -15.65 -14.37 18.26
N ASP A 44 -14.90 -13.55 18.99
CA ASP A 44 -14.13 -13.97 20.15
C ASP A 44 -15.04 -13.96 21.39
N ALA A 45 -15.54 -15.12 21.76
CA ALA A 45 -16.44 -15.29 22.90
C ALA A 45 -15.80 -14.88 24.24
N LYS A 46 -14.46 -14.95 24.37
CA LYS A 46 -13.76 -14.56 25.60
C LYS A 46 -13.77 -13.05 25.80
N ASN A 47 -13.67 -12.29 24.74
CA ASN A 47 -13.65 -10.83 24.76
C ASN A 47 -14.98 -10.20 24.30
N GLU A 48 -16.00 -11.01 24.00
CA GLU A 48 -17.34 -10.59 23.56
C GLU A 48 -17.33 -9.61 22.39
N LYS A 49 -16.42 -9.80 21.43
CA LYS A 49 -16.24 -8.92 20.28
C LYS A 49 -15.78 -9.67 19.03
N VAL A 50 -15.98 -9.03 17.88
CA VAL A 50 -15.40 -9.50 16.62
C VAL A 50 -13.89 -9.28 16.66
N ALA A 51 -13.12 -10.36 16.47
CA ALA A 51 -11.68 -10.29 16.34
C ALA A 51 -11.31 -10.11 14.86
N PRO A 52 -10.72 -8.97 14.48
CA PRO A 52 -10.32 -8.73 13.09
C PRO A 52 -9.13 -9.58 12.64
N TYR A 53 -8.34 -10.09 13.60
CA TYR A 53 -7.12 -10.87 13.37
C TYR A 53 -7.10 -12.15 14.22
N PRO A 54 -8.02 -13.11 13.98
CA PRO A 54 -8.17 -14.27 14.85
C PRO A 54 -7.00 -15.26 14.77
N TYR A 55 -6.22 -15.20 13.71
CA TYR A 55 -5.06 -16.06 13.45
C TYR A 55 -3.74 -15.27 13.45
N PHE A 56 -3.70 -14.15 14.17
CA PHE A 56 -2.52 -13.30 14.31
C PHE A 56 -1.92 -12.91 12.95
N PHE A 57 -0.73 -13.41 12.64
CA PHE A 57 0.01 -13.08 11.42
C PHE A 57 -0.20 -14.09 10.28
N ASP A 58 -0.99 -15.13 10.47
CA ASP A 58 -1.30 -16.04 9.36
C ASP A 58 -2.13 -15.33 8.28
N PRO A 59 -1.81 -15.56 7.01
CA PRO A 59 -2.59 -15.03 5.90
C PRO A 59 -4.06 -15.44 6.02
N THR A 60 -4.95 -14.45 6.03
CA THR A 60 -6.37 -14.70 6.25
C THR A 60 -7.20 -13.94 5.22
N LEU A 61 -7.96 -14.67 4.40
CA LEU A 61 -8.94 -14.09 3.50
C LEU A 61 -10.28 -13.90 4.22
N HIS A 62 -10.70 -12.66 4.42
CA HIS A 62 -12.03 -12.31 4.93
C HIS A 62 -13.04 -12.29 3.78
N ARG A 63 -13.49 -13.47 3.35
CA ARG A 63 -14.37 -13.63 2.18
C ARG A 63 -15.67 -12.86 2.32
N TYR A 64 -16.22 -12.78 3.52
CA TYR A 64 -17.46 -12.05 3.81
C TYR A 64 -17.37 -10.52 3.57
N LYS A 65 -16.15 -10.00 3.35
CA LYS A 65 -15.92 -8.58 3.06
C LYS A 65 -15.76 -8.27 1.57
N LEU A 66 -15.69 -9.28 0.72
CA LEU A 66 -15.45 -9.06 -0.71
C LEU A 66 -16.57 -8.27 -1.39
N ASP A 67 -17.78 -8.31 -0.87
CA ASP A 67 -18.92 -7.56 -1.42
C ASP A 67 -19.12 -6.16 -0.82
N GLU A 68 -18.29 -5.76 0.16
CA GLU A 68 -18.40 -4.42 0.77
C GLU A 68 -18.37 -3.28 -0.25
N PRO A 69 -17.48 -3.26 -1.27
CA PRO A 69 -17.49 -2.19 -2.26
C PRO A 69 -18.80 -2.06 -3.03
N GLN A 70 -19.48 -3.18 -3.30
CA GLN A 70 -20.75 -3.19 -4.03
C GLN A 70 -21.89 -2.56 -3.21
N ARG A 71 -21.79 -2.61 -1.87
CA ARG A 71 -22.80 -2.00 -0.96
C ARG A 71 -22.68 -0.47 -0.90
N TRP A 72 -21.52 0.10 -1.27
CA TRP A 72 -21.29 1.54 -1.23
C TRP A 72 -21.71 2.18 -2.54
N LYS A 73 -22.83 2.89 -2.51
CA LYS A 73 -23.42 3.53 -3.70
C LYS A 73 -22.63 4.76 -4.17
N LYS A 74 -22.05 5.53 -3.24
CA LYS A 74 -21.28 6.73 -3.58
C LYS A 74 -19.88 6.36 -4.04
N PRO A 75 -19.36 6.95 -5.13
CA PRO A 75 -17.96 6.76 -5.54
C PRO A 75 -16.96 7.07 -4.43
N ARG A 76 -15.95 6.23 -4.29
CA ARG A 76 -14.90 6.33 -3.27
C ARG A 76 -13.55 6.00 -3.87
N THR A 77 -12.49 6.53 -3.28
CA THR A 77 -11.13 6.01 -3.49
C THR A 77 -10.81 5.06 -2.35
N ILE A 78 -10.59 3.80 -2.68
CA ILE A 78 -10.43 2.71 -1.73
C ILE A 78 -8.98 2.23 -1.76
N PHE A 79 -8.31 2.26 -0.60
CA PHE A 79 -7.01 1.62 -0.43
C PHE A 79 -7.23 0.15 -0.06
N VAL A 80 -6.91 -0.75 -0.99
CA VAL A 80 -7.17 -2.19 -0.83
C VAL A 80 -6.10 -2.81 0.06
N CYS A 81 -6.52 -3.62 1.05
CA CYS A 81 -5.63 -4.31 1.99
C CYS A 81 -4.63 -3.37 2.69
N SER A 82 -5.11 -2.23 3.23
CA SER A 82 -4.25 -1.20 3.85
C SER A 82 -3.42 -1.67 5.05
N MET A 83 -3.73 -2.84 5.63
CA MET A 83 -3.04 -3.44 6.77
C MET A 83 -2.25 -4.70 6.38
N ALA A 84 -2.15 -4.99 5.07
CA ALA A 84 -1.51 -6.19 4.56
C ALA A 84 -1.00 -5.96 3.14
N ASP A 85 -0.06 -6.79 2.68
CA ASP A 85 0.38 -6.80 1.28
C ASP A 85 -0.34 -7.91 0.51
N LEU A 86 -1.34 -7.52 -0.29
CA LEU A 86 -2.12 -8.44 -1.14
C LEU A 86 -1.24 -9.20 -2.14
N PHE A 87 -0.09 -8.64 -2.52
CA PHE A 87 0.79 -9.18 -3.55
C PHE A 87 2.06 -9.84 -2.99
N GLY A 88 2.09 -10.09 -1.68
CA GLY A 88 3.13 -10.90 -1.06
C GLY A 88 3.22 -12.29 -1.70
N GLU A 89 4.42 -12.88 -1.76
CA GLU A 89 4.65 -14.21 -2.37
C GLU A 89 3.83 -15.32 -1.71
N TRP A 90 3.50 -15.15 -0.43
CA TRP A 90 2.71 -16.08 0.38
C TRP A 90 1.20 -16.01 0.13
N VAL A 91 0.71 -14.97 -0.59
CA VAL A 91 -0.72 -14.82 -0.87
C VAL A 91 -1.12 -15.69 -2.05
N PRO A 92 -2.09 -16.60 -1.89
CA PRO A 92 -2.59 -17.42 -2.98
C PRO A 92 -3.14 -16.58 -4.14
N THR A 93 -2.83 -16.97 -5.36
CA THR A 93 -3.26 -16.25 -6.58
C THR A 93 -4.78 -16.17 -6.70
N GLU A 94 -5.48 -17.21 -6.27
CA GLU A 94 -6.95 -17.27 -6.23
C GLU A 94 -7.57 -16.24 -5.28
N TRP A 95 -6.88 -15.88 -4.19
CA TRP A 95 -7.34 -14.82 -3.30
C TRP A 95 -7.19 -13.44 -3.94
N ILE A 96 -6.06 -13.22 -4.61
CA ILE A 96 -5.84 -12.00 -5.38
C ILE A 96 -6.91 -11.86 -6.46
N SER A 97 -7.18 -12.94 -7.20
CA SER A 97 -8.23 -12.97 -8.22
C SER A 97 -9.61 -12.63 -7.64
N ALA A 98 -9.97 -13.23 -6.49
CA ALA A 98 -11.24 -12.94 -5.83
C ALA A 98 -11.39 -11.47 -5.42
N VAL A 99 -10.32 -10.85 -4.90
CA VAL A 99 -10.31 -9.41 -4.55
C VAL A 99 -10.45 -8.55 -5.81
N ILE A 100 -9.73 -8.86 -6.87
CA ILE A 100 -9.80 -8.13 -8.14
C ILE A 100 -11.20 -8.21 -8.75
N GLU A 101 -11.83 -9.40 -8.76
CA GLU A 101 -13.19 -9.56 -9.25
C GLU A 101 -14.22 -8.80 -8.39
N ALA A 102 -14.05 -8.76 -7.07
CA ALA A 102 -14.88 -7.94 -6.19
C ALA A 102 -14.77 -6.45 -6.51
N CYS A 103 -13.54 -5.97 -6.81
CA CYS A 103 -13.31 -4.59 -7.24
C CYS A 103 -13.93 -4.30 -8.61
N LYS A 104 -13.83 -5.23 -9.57
CA LYS A 104 -14.47 -5.11 -10.90
C LYS A 104 -16.00 -5.04 -10.81
N ALA A 105 -16.58 -5.76 -9.86
CA ALA A 105 -18.02 -5.77 -9.62
C ALA A 105 -18.58 -4.45 -9.04
N ALA A 106 -17.69 -3.54 -8.59
CA ALA A 106 -18.08 -2.22 -8.08
C ALA A 106 -17.30 -1.09 -8.82
N PRO A 107 -17.56 -0.89 -10.13
CA PRO A 107 -16.76 -0.02 -11.01
C PRO A 107 -16.92 1.48 -10.71
N GLN A 108 -17.86 1.87 -9.83
CA GLN A 108 -18.04 3.25 -9.39
C GLN A 108 -16.88 3.74 -8.51
N HIS A 109 -16.07 2.85 -7.93
CA HIS A 109 -14.96 3.19 -7.05
C HIS A 109 -13.62 3.24 -7.80
N ARG A 110 -12.63 3.89 -7.18
CA ARG A 110 -11.21 3.82 -7.54
C ARG A 110 -10.50 2.98 -6.51
N TYR A 111 -9.61 2.11 -6.97
CA TYR A 111 -8.89 1.16 -6.12
C TYR A 111 -7.41 1.42 -6.17
N LEU A 112 -6.80 1.62 -5.01
CA LEU A 112 -5.36 1.76 -4.84
C LEU A 112 -4.80 0.47 -4.24
N PHE A 113 -3.94 -0.18 -4.96
CA PHE A 113 -3.19 -1.36 -4.53
C PHE A 113 -1.76 -0.95 -4.25
N LEU A 114 -1.19 -1.41 -3.16
CA LEU A 114 0.20 -1.12 -2.80
C LEU A 114 0.91 -2.41 -2.41
N THR A 115 2.16 -2.56 -2.87
CA THR A 115 2.99 -3.72 -2.54
C THR A 115 4.46 -3.36 -2.38
N LYS A 116 5.19 -4.16 -1.61
CA LYS A 116 6.65 -4.20 -1.58
C LYS A 116 7.22 -5.22 -2.58
N ASN A 117 6.36 -5.96 -3.31
CA ASN A 117 6.71 -6.98 -4.31
C ASN A 117 6.21 -6.61 -5.72
N PRO A 118 6.81 -5.60 -6.39
CA PRO A 118 6.32 -5.12 -7.70
C PRO A 118 6.40 -6.20 -8.80
N LYS A 119 7.29 -7.18 -8.68
CA LYS A 119 7.42 -8.28 -9.65
C LYS A 119 6.17 -9.17 -9.70
N ARG A 120 5.38 -9.22 -8.62
CA ARG A 120 4.12 -9.95 -8.58
C ARG A 120 3.09 -9.37 -9.55
N TYR A 121 3.06 -8.04 -9.72
CA TYR A 121 2.17 -7.41 -10.71
C TYR A 121 2.39 -7.96 -12.11
N ILE A 122 3.65 -8.09 -12.53
CA ILE A 122 4.01 -8.57 -13.87
C ILE A 122 3.48 -9.99 -14.09
N LYS A 123 3.70 -10.89 -13.12
CA LYS A 123 3.20 -12.27 -13.18
C LYS A 123 1.67 -12.34 -13.30
N LEU A 124 0.97 -11.51 -12.52
CA LEU A 124 -0.50 -11.47 -12.50
C LEU A 124 -1.11 -10.81 -13.76
N ILE A 125 -0.43 -9.82 -14.34
CA ILE A 125 -0.80 -9.23 -15.62
C ILE A 125 -0.65 -10.26 -16.75
N GLN A 126 0.46 -10.99 -16.78
CA GLN A 126 0.69 -12.06 -17.76
C GLN A 126 -0.34 -13.18 -17.63
N ALA A 127 -0.81 -13.47 -16.42
CA ALA A 127 -1.88 -14.42 -16.16
C ALA A 127 -3.29 -13.88 -16.46
N GLY A 128 -3.44 -12.62 -16.89
CA GLY A 128 -4.72 -11.99 -17.18
C GLY A 128 -5.59 -11.67 -15.95
N ILE A 129 -5.00 -11.69 -14.76
CA ILE A 129 -5.73 -11.44 -13.49
C ILE A 129 -5.90 -9.93 -13.24
N LEU A 130 -4.81 -9.18 -13.39
CA LEU A 130 -4.86 -7.73 -13.17
C LEU A 130 -5.34 -7.00 -14.43
N PRO A 131 -6.38 -6.16 -14.33
CA PRO A 131 -6.88 -5.39 -15.46
C PRO A 131 -5.90 -4.30 -15.87
N LEU A 132 -5.66 -4.17 -17.18
CA LEU A 132 -4.97 -3.06 -17.81
C LEU A 132 -5.97 -2.13 -18.50
N ASN A 133 -5.53 -0.92 -18.87
CA ASN A 133 -6.38 0.10 -19.51
C ASN A 133 -7.66 0.44 -18.69
N ASN A 134 -7.52 0.47 -17.37
CA ASN A 134 -8.61 0.77 -16.45
C ASN A 134 -8.18 1.89 -15.48
N ASP A 135 -8.74 3.09 -15.66
CA ASP A 135 -8.42 4.27 -14.85
C ASP A 135 -8.87 4.18 -13.37
N ARG A 136 -9.61 3.13 -13.03
CA ARG A 136 -10.07 2.89 -11.65
C ARG A 136 -9.09 2.05 -10.83
N PHE A 137 -8.17 1.32 -11.49
CA PHE A 137 -7.20 0.45 -10.84
C PHE A 137 -5.81 1.10 -10.86
N TRP A 138 -5.27 1.37 -9.68
CA TRP A 138 -3.97 2.02 -9.50
C TRP A 138 -3.01 1.07 -8.79
N TYR A 139 -1.89 0.77 -9.41
CA TYR A 139 -0.91 -0.17 -8.92
C TYR A 139 0.31 0.56 -8.37
N GLY A 140 0.51 0.49 -7.07
CA GLY A 140 1.56 1.20 -6.35
C GLY A 140 2.67 0.30 -5.85
N THR A 141 3.85 0.88 -5.75
CA THR A 141 5.00 0.23 -5.12
C THR A 141 5.49 1.08 -3.94
N THR A 142 5.75 0.42 -2.79
CA THR A 142 6.44 1.07 -1.68
C THR A 142 7.92 1.19 -2.00
N CYS A 143 8.48 2.39 -1.89
CA CYS A 143 9.89 2.68 -2.08
C CYS A 143 10.40 3.43 -0.85
N GLU A 144 11.14 2.76 0.03
CA GLU A 144 11.70 3.34 1.25
C GLU A 144 13.07 3.98 1.01
N ASN A 145 13.71 3.59 -0.09
CA ASN A 145 14.99 4.14 -0.55
C ASN A 145 15.04 4.18 -2.08
N PRO A 146 15.90 5.04 -2.65
CA PRO A 146 15.93 5.30 -4.09
C PRO A 146 16.43 4.13 -4.96
N MET A 147 17.03 3.10 -4.36
CA MET A 147 17.54 1.93 -5.10
C MET A 147 16.51 0.82 -5.27
N GLN A 148 15.31 0.97 -4.66
CA GLN A 148 14.26 -0.02 -4.80
C GLN A 148 13.60 0.00 -6.16
N GLU A 149 13.33 -1.20 -6.69
CA GLU A 149 12.56 -1.37 -7.91
C GLU A 149 11.11 -0.94 -7.69
N TYR A 150 10.51 -0.35 -8.70
CA TYR A 150 9.09 0.00 -8.70
C TYR A 150 8.41 -0.48 -9.98
N PHE A 151 7.09 -0.60 -9.91
CA PHE A 151 6.28 -0.99 -11.05
C PHE A 151 5.85 0.24 -11.86
N PHE A 152 6.05 0.18 -13.16
CA PHE A 152 5.49 1.12 -14.12
C PHE A 152 4.93 0.36 -15.34
N CYS A 153 3.89 0.90 -15.96
CA CYS A 153 3.28 0.28 -17.13
C CYS A 153 2.44 1.32 -17.87
N GLY A 154 2.76 1.62 -19.12
CA GLY A 154 2.02 2.60 -19.92
C GLY A 154 0.54 2.24 -20.21
N LYS A 155 0.12 1.02 -19.86
CA LYS A 155 -1.27 0.53 -19.98
C LYS A 155 -1.99 0.45 -18.62
N ALA A 156 -1.38 0.90 -17.55
CA ALA A 156 -1.92 0.89 -16.21
C ALA A 156 -1.69 2.23 -15.51
N LYS A 157 -2.53 2.58 -14.55
CA LYS A 157 -2.26 3.68 -13.64
C LYS A 157 -1.35 3.20 -12.54
N THR A 158 -0.23 3.90 -12.36
CA THR A 158 0.82 3.50 -11.43
C THR A 158 1.20 4.61 -10.46
N PHE A 159 1.66 4.25 -9.27
CA PHE A 159 2.17 5.20 -8.31
C PHE A 159 3.30 4.61 -7.44
N VAL A 160 4.08 5.49 -6.84
CA VAL A 160 5.03 5.12 -5.79
C VAL A 160 4.59 5.70 -4.46
N SER A 161 4.80 4.94 -3.40
CA SER A 161 4.63 5.40 -2.02
C SER A 161 6.00 5.40 -1.35
N ILE A 162 6.58 6.59 -1.19
CA ILE A 162 7.84 6.81 -0.48
C ILE A 162 7.50 7.02 1.00
N GLU A 163 7.22 5.91 1.68
CA GLU A 163 6.72 5.96 3.05
C GLU A 163 7.16 4.72 3.85
N PRO A 164 8.00 4.96 4.86
CA PRO A 164 8.63 6.24 5.18
C PRO A 164 9.77 6.58 4.22
N ILE A 165 10.01 7.89 4.02
CA ILE A 165 11.21 8.34 3.33
C ILE A 165 12.41 8.27 4.30
N PHE A 166 13.39 7.43 3.98
CA PHE A 166 14.57 7.20 4.82
C PHE A 166 15.85 7.85 4.28
N ALA A 167 15.84 8.30 3.04
CA ALA A 167 16.99 8.90 2.37
C ALA A 167 16.53 9.88 1.28
N PRO A 168 17.39 10.83 0.86
CA PRO A 168 17.09 11.67 -0.29
C PRO A 168 16.95 10.83 -1.57
N PHE A 169 15.97 11.18 -2.39
CA PHE A 169 15.74 10.56 -3.72
C PHE A 169 16.43 11.35 -4.84
N THR A 170 17.54 12.00 -4.51
CA THR A 170 18.31 12.87 -5.39
C THR A 170 19.13 12.09 -6.41
N GLY A 171 19.21 12.58 -7.63
CA GLY A 171 20.10 12.06 -8.66
C GLY A 171 19.80 10.65 -9.14
N LEU A 172 18.65 10.11 -8.86
CA LEU A 172 18.30 8.74 -9.15
C LEU A 172 17.13 8.62 -10.11
N ASN A 173 17.14 7.51 -10.80
CA ASN A 173 16.34 7.02 -11.92
C ASN A 173 14.86 7.44 -12.01
N TYR A 174 14.25 7.93 -10.93
CA TYR A 174 12.88 8.44 -10.92
C TYR A 174 12.69 9.68 -11.80
N PHE A 175 13.75 10.47 -11.97
CA PHE A 175 13.67 11.78 -12.60
C PHE A 175 14.33 11.83 -13.98
N ASP A 176 15.28 10.93 -14.22
CA ASP A 176 15.91 10.77 -15.53
C ASP A 176 15.24 9.68 -16.39
N THR A 177 14.12 9.11 -15.90
CA THR A 177 13.41 8.08 -16.66
C THR A 177 12.67 8.68 -17.85
N PRO A 178 12.66 7.99 -19.00
CA PRO A 178 11.82 8.35 -20.13
C PRO A 178 10.35 8.48 -19.73
N PRO A 179 9.57 9.34 -20.39
CA PRO A 179 8.15 9.56 -20.04
C PRO A 179 7.32 8.29 -19.91
N GLU A 180 7.62 7.27 -20.71
CA GLU A 180 6.95 5.97 -20.72
C GLU A 180 7.25 5.10 -19.49
N GLN A 181 8.27 5.44 -18.71
CA GLN A 181 8.67 4.73 -17.48
C GLN A 181 8.28 5.49 -16.22
N ARG A 182 7.62 6.63 -16.34
CA ARG A 182 7.19 7.44 -15.20
C ARG A 182 5.94 6.85 -14.58
N VAL A 183 5.83 7.02 -13.27
CA VAL A 183 4.58 6.75 -12.57
C VAL A 183 3.60 7.92 -12.72
N ASP A 184 2.31 7.64 -12.57
CA ASP A 184 1.27 8.67 -12.67
C ASP A 184 1.08 9.47 -11.36
N TRP A 185 1.66 9.03 -10.24
CA TRP A 185 1.49 9.69 -8.94
C TRP A 185 2.60 9.34 -7.95
N ILE A 186 3.00 10.32 -7.13
CA ILE A 186 3.97 10.15 -6.06
C ILE A 186 3.29 10.44 -4.73
N ILE A 187 3.39 9.52 -3.78
CA ILE A 187 2.99 9.71 -2.38
C ILE A 187 4.26 9.72 -1.55
N VAL A 188 4.38 10.67 -0.62
CA VAL A 188 5.55 10.76 0.27
C VAL A 188 5.12 11.02 1.70
N GLY A 189 5.80 10.37 2.66
CA GLY A 189 5.50 10.52 4.08
C GLY A 189 6.71 10.22 4.97
N ALA A 190 6.74 10.86 6.14
CA ALA A 190 7.70 10.56 7.19
C ALA A 190 7.28 9.32 7.99
N GLU A 191 8.22 8.71 8.68
CA GLU A 191 7.96 7.64 9.62
C GLU A 191 7.04 8.11 10.75
N THR A 192 6.02 7.32 11.04
CA THR A 192 5.06 7.57 12.11
C THR A 192 5.26 6.57 13.25
N GLY A 193 4.65 6.83 14.43
CA GLY A 193 4.77 5.97 15.61
C GLY A 193 5.89 6.41 16.54
N ASN A 194 6.17 5.57 17.56
CA ASN A 194 7.02 5.90 18.71
C ASN A 194 8.36 5.14 18.70
N ARG A 195 8.82 4.66 17.56
CA ARG A 195 10.10 3.96 17.46
C ARG A 195 11.25 4.89 17.89
N LYS A 196 12.12 4.43 18.79
CA LYS A 196 13.34 5.14 19.13
C LYS A 196 14.26 5.21 17.90
N GLY A 197 14.80 6.40 17.62
CA GLY A 197 15.70 6.61 16.48
C GLY A 197 15.00 6.59 15.12
N LYS A 198 13.69 6.91 15.07
CA LYS A 198 12.99 7.09 13.80
C LYS A 198 13.68 8.19 12.97
N VAL A 199 13.70 7.99 11.66
CA VAL A 199 14.22 9.00 10.74
C VAL A 199 13.24 10.13 10.60
N ILE A 200 13.71 11.35 10.86
CA ILE A 200 12.99 12.59 10.54
C ILE A 200 13.60 13.09 9.24
N PRO A 201 12.84 13.12 8.13
CA PRO A 201 13.39 13.54 6.86
C PRO A 201 13.74 15.03 6.88
N GLU A 202 14.80 15.39 6.18
CA GLU A 202 15.12 16.79 5.93
C GLU A 202 14.13 17.41 4.94
N LYS A 203 13.75 18.65 5.15
CA LYS A 203 12.87 19.39 4.22
C LYS A 203 13.42 19.37 2.79
N SER A 204 14.74 19.51 2.63
CA SER A 204 15.43 19.49 1.36
C SER A 204 15.16 18.23 0.54
N TRP A 205 14.99 17.06 1.17
CA TRP A 205 14.67 15.80 0.47
C TRP A 205 13.28 15.87 -0.18
N ILE A 206 12.34 16.50 0.52
CA ILE A 206 10.96 16.64 0.05
C ILE A 206 10.83 17.75 -1.00
N ASP A 207 11.54 18.87 -0.80
CA ASP A 207 11.59 19.99 -1.76
C ASP A 207 12.11 19.51 -3.13
N GLU A 208 13.15 18.68 -3.15
CA GLU A 208 13.70 18.13 -4.38
C GLU A 208 12.71 17.18 -5.07
N LEU A 209 12.06 16.30 -4.33
CA LEU A 209 10.98 15.47 -4.87
C LEU A 209 9.85 16.32 -5.46
N ALA A 210 9.43 17.36 -4.77
CA ALA A 210 8.38 18.26 -5.22
C ALA A 210 8.80 19.02 -6.50
N TYR A 211 10.04 19.52 -6.54
CA TYR A 211 10.59 20.18 -7.71
C TYR A 211 10.59 19.24 -8.93
N CYS A 212 11.12 18.04 -8.78
CA CYS A 212 11.19 17.05 -9.86
C CYS A 212 9.81 16.61 -10.32
N SER A 213 8.87 16.39 -9.39
CA SER A 213 7.49 16.06 -9.73
C SER A 213 6.82 17.16 -10.57
N ALA A 214 7.06 18.43 -10.22
CA ALA A 214 6.57 19.58 -10.97
C ALA A 214 7.16 19.64 -12.40
N GLN A 215 8.47 19.41 -12.55
CA GLN A 215 9.13 19.37 -13.87
C GLN A 215 8.53 18.28 -14.77
N GLN A 216 8.17 17.16 -14.19
CA GLN A 216 7.60 16.02 -14.91
C GLN A 216 6.08 16.07 -15.05
N LYS A 217 5.43 17.05 -14.43
CA LYS A 217 3.96 17.15 -14.32
C LYS A 217 3.32 15.93 -13.68
N THR A 218 4.05 15.26 -12.81
CA THR A 218 3.54 14.14 -12.02
C THR A 218 3.01 14.68 -10.70
N PRO A 219 1.73 14.49 -10.35
CA PRO A 219 1.18 14.94 -9.06
C PRO A 219 1.94 14.35 -7.88
N ILE A 220 2.12 15.14 -6.81
CA ILE A 220 2.72 14.72 -5.55
C ILE A 220 1.73 14.89 -4.39
N PHE A 221 1.66 13.90 -3.52
CA PHE A 221 0.84 13.92 -2.31
C PHE A 221 1.72 13.74 -1.08
N MET A 222 1.86 14.78 -0.30
CA MET A 222 2.54 14.75 0.99
C MET A 222 1.58 14.28 2.07
N LYS A 223 1.94 13.24 2.81
CA LYS A 223 1.14 12.78 3.95
C LYS A 223 1.22 13.77 5.11
N SER A 224 0.20 13.73 5.97
CA SER A 224 0.10 14.65 7.13
C SER A 224 1.32 14.60 8.06
N SER A 225 2.07 13.50 8.07
CA SER A 225 3.34 13.37 8.81
C SER A 225 4.44 14.35 8.36
N LEU A 226 4.30 14.96 7.19
CA LEU A 226 5.23 15.98 6.66
C LEU A 226 4.76 17.41 6.89
N ARG A 227 3.55 17.62 7.41
CA ARG A 227 2.96 18.97 7.53
C ARG A 227 3.81 19.95 8.33
N GLU A 228 4.35 19.51 9.47
CA GLU A 228 5.19 20.35 10.32
C GLU A 228 6.54 20.66 9.66
N ILE A 229 7.08 19.72 8.89
CA ILE A 229 8.37 19.88 8.20
C ILE A 229 8.23 20.84 7.02
N MET A 230 7.14 20.74 6.28
CA MET A 230 6.93 21.48 5.03
C MET A 230 6.28 22.86 5.22
N GLY A 231 5.51 23.06 6.30
CA GLY A 231 4.83 24.32 6.55
C GLY A 231 3.96 24.76 5.36
N ASP A 232 4.23 25.95 4.81
CA ASP A 232 3.50 26.52 3.67
C ASP A 232 3.76 25.80 2.34
N ASP A 233 4.86 25.03 2.24
CA ASP A 233 5.21 24.22 1.05
C ASP A 233 4.53 22.85 1.05
N PHE A 234 3.59 22.59 1.97
CA PHE A 234 2.88 21.33 2.07
C PHE A 234 1.89 21.14 0.91
N ILE A 235 2.10 20.11 0.08
CA ILE A 235 1.36 19.85 -1.16
C ILE A 235 0.58 18.55 -1.06
N GLN A 236 -0.70 18.57 -1.50
CA GLN A 236 -1.55 17.39 -1.63
C GLN A 236 -2.27 17.42 -2.97
N GLN A 237 -1.69 16.81 -3.99
CA GLN A 237 -2.27 16.69 -5.32
C GLN A 237 -2.76 15.28 -5.59
N PHE A 238 -3.97 15.18 -6.12
CA PHE A 238 -4.49 13.92 -6.63
C PHE A 238 -4.51 13.94 -8.16
N PRO A 239 -4.09 12.86 -8.82
CA PRO A 239 -4.02 12.82 -10.30
C PRO A 239 -5.39 12.88 -10.99
N TRP A 240 -6.47 12.79 -10.24
CA TRP A 240 -7.86 12.87 -10.74
C TRP A 240 -8.56 14.19 -10.39
N ASP A 241 -7.93 15.08 -9.63
CA ASP A 241 -8.43 16.44 -9.39
C ASP A 241 -7.98 17.32 -10.56
N LYS A 242 -8.94 17.85 -11.30
CA LYS A 242 -8.71 18.78 -12.43
C LYS A 242 -9.24 20.15 -12.08
#